data_601744ef5d2b06d34a6c9b72e25e3eba
#
_entry.id   601744ef5d2b06d34a6c9b72e25e3eba
#
_cell.length_a   1.000
_cell.length_b   1.000
_cell.length_c   1.000
_cell.angle_alpha   90.00
_cell.angle_beta   90.00
_cell.angle_gamma   90.00
#
_symmetry.space_group_name_H-M   'P 1'
#
loop_
_entity.id
_entity.type
_entity.pdbx_description
1 polymer ?
#
loop_
_entity_poly.entity_id
_entity_poly.type
_entity_poly.pdbx_seq_one_letter_code
_entity_poly.pdbx_strand_id
1 'polypeptide(L)'
;LRAFCFMILYKKKGNLYMRIAICDDVHPMLDFLEREIKSKFTEKGLDSQVYSYTNGQDFLTDHKKIPFDVVFLDIVMPDMNGFEVAKQIRSINSKTYIIFITTEVGLVIDSLDFQPFHFIPKGSTSVIKDRLDHVIDKLVIHLSVSSKIELPLPYGKSKYVDPMNILYVMSSANYVEFILFNKETIRVRGKLPDMIGRLNPYIFCEIHNRFIVNMKHIKKVDFSDNFVTMYNGDILNISRSFKDNFEQSYNRYLRSFE
;
A
#
# COMPACT_ATOMS: atom_id res chain seq x y z
N LEU A 1 6.66 5.01 -29.33
CA LEU A 1 5.24 4.75 -29.08
C LEU A 1 5.03 4.65 -27.57
N ARG A 2 4.37 5.65 -27.00
CA ARG A 2 4.20 5.89 -25.56
C ARG A 2 3.17 4.90 -25.00
N ALA A 3 3.62 3.94 -24.21
CA ALA A 3 2.75 3.18 -23.34
C ALA A 3 2.38 4.08 -22.13
N PHE A 4 1.26 4.75 -22.20
CA PHE A 4 0.65 5.46 -21.10
C PHE A 4 0.25 4.43 -20.02
N CYS A 5 0.94 4.49 -18.89
CA CYS A 5 0.63 3.73 -17.69
C CYS A 5 -0.62 4.32 -17.06
N PHE A 6 -1.82 3.94 -17.51
CA PHE A 6 -3.08 4.25 -16.86
C PHE A 6 -3.31 3.24 -15.72
N MET A 7 -2.70 3.48 -14.57
CA MET A 7 -3.31 3.09 -13.33
C MET A 7 -4.42 4.12 -13.09
N ILE A 8 -5.67 3.75 -13.36
CA ILE A 8 -6.83 4.62 -13.13
C ILE A 8 -7.09 4.66 -11.63
N LEU A 9 -6.25 5.40 -10.91
CA LEU A 9 -6.57 5.88 -9.58
C LEU A 9 -7.54 7.05 -9.78
N TYR A 10 -8.83 6.80 -9.65
CA TYR A 10 -9.82 7.86 -9.62
C TYR A 10 -9.57 8.74 -8.40
N LYS A 11 -8.89 9.87 -8.60
CA LYS A 11 -8.76 10.92 -7.58
C LYS A 11 -10.10 11.63 -7.42
N LYS A 12 -10.94 11.17 -6.49
CA LYS A 12 -12.03 11.99 -5.96
C LYS A 12 -11.47 12.78 -4.77
N LYS A 13 -11.28 14.10 -4.91
CA LYS A 13 -10.76 15.02 -3.86
C LYS A 13 -9.37 14.67 -3.27
N GLY A 14 -8.44 14.14 -4.07
CA GLY A 14 -7.08 13.88 -3.57
C GLY A 14 -6.84 12.53 -2.90
N ASN A 15 -7.88 11.77 -2.58
CA ASN A 15 -7.78 10.43 -1.98
C ASN A 15 -7.68 9.32 -3.03
N LEU A 16 -6.93 8.28 -2.69
CA LEU A 16 -6.81 7.05 -3.46
C LEU A 16 -8.13 6.28 -3.39
N TYR A 17 -8.88 6.21 -4.49
CA TYR A 17 -10.10 5.42 -4.58
C TYR A 17 -9.80 4.06 -5.22
N MET A 18 -10.15 2.98 -4.56
CA MET A 18 -9.87 1.62 -5.02
C MET A 18 -11.15 0.84 -5.27
N ARG A 19 -11.21 0.14 -6.41
CA ARG A 19 -12.24 -0.84 -6.72
C ARG A 19 -11.74 -2.23 -6.33
N ILE A 20 -12.40 -2.83 -5.35
CA ILE A 20 -12.02 -4.12 -4.77
C ILE A 20 -13.11 -5.13 -5.10
N ALA A 21 -12.75 -6.29 -5.59
CA ALA A 21 -13.66 -7.42 -5.74
C ALA A 21 -13.34 -8.53 -4.76
N ILE A 22 -14.37 -9.25 -4.33
CA ILE A 22 -14.29 -10.51 -3.59
C ILE A 22 -15.07 -11.53 -4.40
N CYS A 23 -14.46 -12.66 -4.69
CA CYS A 23 -15.10 -13.77 -5.43
C CYS A 23 -14.94 -15.06 -4.62
N ASP A 24 -16.06 -15.57 -4.08
CA ASP A 24 -16.14 -16.76 -3.22
C ASP A 24 -17.56 -17.31 -3.29
N ASP A 25 -17.77 -18.58 -3.50
CA ASP A 25 -19.11 -19.18 -3.65
C ASP A 25 -19.87 -19.31 -2.31
N VAL A 26 -19.21 -19.09 -1.19
CA VAL A 26 -19.76 -19.21 0.16
C VAL A 26 -20.23 -17.87 0.70
N HIS A 27 -21.55 -17.60 0.68
CA HIS A 27 -22.14 -16.33 1.12
C HIS A 27 -21.66 -15.84 2.51
N PRO A 28 -21.65 -16.68 3.59
CA PRO A 28 -21.14 -16.24 4.90
C PRO A 28 -19.68 -15.77 4.86
N MET A 29 -18.86 -16.34 3.96
CA MET A 29 -17.48 -15.90 3.76
C MET A 29 -17.42 -14.56 3.04
N LEU A 30 -18.25 -14.36 2.01
CA LEU A 30 -18.36 -13.05 1.32
C LEU A 30 -18.74 -11.94 2.30
N ASP A 31 -19.78 -12.13 3.13
CA ASP A 31 -20.24 -11.16 4.12
C ASP A 31 -19.15 -10.84 5.15
N PHE A 32 -18.42 -11.86 5.58
CA PHE A 32 -17.31 -11.69 6.51
C PHE A 32 -16.17 -10.90 5.87
N LEU A 33 -15.70 -11.30 4.69
CA LEU A 33 -14.59 -10.67 3.98
C LEU A 33 -14.95 -9.21 3.59
N GLU A 34 -16.16 -8.97 3.11
CA GLU A 34 -16.61 -7.63 2.74
C GLU A 34 -16.55 -6.67 3.92
N ARG A 35 -17.06 -7.09 5.08
CA ARG A 35 -17.02 -6.29 6.30
C ARG A 35 -15.59 -6.02 6.76
N GLU A 36 -14.74 -7.05 6.84
CA GLU A 36 -13.37 -6.91 7.31
C GLU A 36 -12.53 -6.06 6.35
N ILE A 37 -12.63 -6.29 5.05
CA ILE A 37 -11.90 -5.51 4.04
C ILE A 37 -12.33 -4.04 4.06
N LYS A 38 -13.64 -3.74 4.10
CA LYS A 38 -14.13 -2.36 4.20
C LYS A 38 -13.62 -1.67 5.47
N SER A 39 -13.67 -2.35 6.62
CA SER A 39 -13.15 -1.82 7.89
C SER A 39 -11.68 -1.49 7.78
N LYS A 40 -10.87 -2.43 7.31
CA LYS A 40 -9.41 -2.28 7.19
C LYS A 40 -9.00 -1.15 6.25
N PHE A 41 -9.64 -1.02 5.10
CA PHE A 41 -9.35 0.09 4.17
C PHE A 41 -9.75 1.44 4.77
N THR A 42 -10.90 1.50 5.47
CA THR A 42 -11.36 2.72 6.16
C THR A 42 -10.40 3.12 7.29
N GLU A 43 -9.98 2.17 8.13
CA GLU A 43 -9.00 2.39 9.21
C GLU A 43 -7.66 2.94 8.67
N LYS A 44 -7.31 2.56 7.43
CA LYS A 44 -6.09 3.02 6.76
C LYS A 44 -6.28 4.33 5.97
N GLY A 45 -7.45 4.96 6.06
CA GLY A 45 -7.75 6.23 5.37
C GLY A 45 -7.83 6.10 3.85
N LEU A 46 -8.13 4.89 3.34
CA LEU A 46 -8.26 4.62 1.92
C LEU A 46 -9.73 4.55 1.52
N ASP A 47 -10.13 5.37 0.56
CA ASP A 47 -11.44 5.27 -0.05
C ASP A 47 -11.51 4.03 -0.93
N SER A 48 -12.47 3.14 -0.65
CA SER A 48 -12.64 1.91 -1.43
C SER A 48 -14.10 1.57 -1.65
N GLN A 49 -14.38 0.91 -2.75
CA GLN A 49 -15.66 0.28 -3.02
C GLN A 49 -15.46 -1.22 -3.20
N VAL A 50 -16.14 -2.00 -2.40
CA VAL A 50 -16.06 -3.47 -2.40
C VAL A 50 -17.28 -4.04 -3.09
N TYR A 51 -17.05 -5.00 -3.98
CA TYR A 51 -18.04 -5.74 -4.75
C TYR A 51 -17.87 -7.22 -4.49
N SER A 52 -18.96 -7.92 -4.21
CA SER A 52 -18.97 -9.35 -3.88
C SER A 52 -19.60 -10.16 -5.00
N TYR A 53 -18.98 -11.27 -5.37
CA TYR A 53 -19.39 -12.18 -6.43
C TYR A 53 -19.38 -13.61 -5.91
N THR A 54 -20.43 -14.38 -6.22
CA THR A 54 -20.53 -15.80 -5.85
C THR A 54 -20.00 -16.75 -6.92
N ASN A 55 -19.62 -16.20 -8.08
CA ASN A 55 -19.06 -17.00 -9.18
C ASN A 55 -18.10 -16.16 -10.04
N GLY A 56 -17.19 -16.86 -10.71
CA GLY A 56 -16.16 -16.22 -11.55
C GLY A 56 -16.71 -15.56 -12.82
N GLN A 57 -17.82 -16.05 -13.37
CA GLN A 57 -18.38 -15.53 -14.64
C GLN A 57 -18.94 -14.11 -14.49
N ASP A 58 -19.72 -13.87 -13.43
CA ASP A 58 -20.29 -12.54 -13.14
C ASP A 58 -19.18 -11.55 -12.80
N PHE A 59 -18.22 -11.97 -11.97
CA PHE A 59 -17.04 -11.16 -11.68
C PHE A 59 -16.30 -10.75 -12.95
N LEU A 60 -15.99 -11.69 -13.85
CA LEU A 60 -15.25 -11.40 -15.09
C LEU A 60 -16.05 -10.50 -16.04
N THR A 61 -17.37 -10.62 -16.06
CA THR A 61 -18.24 -9.75 -16.85
C THR A 61 -18.10 -8.29 -16.45
N ASP A 62 -18.06 -8.01 -15.15
CA ASP A 62 -17.88 -6.65 -14.63
C ASP A 62 -16.41 -6.18 -14.70
N HIS A 63 -15.46 -7.09 -14.47
CA HIS A 63 -14.03 -6.80 -14.59
C HIS A 63 -13.64 -6.37 -16.02
N LYS A 64 -14.25 -6.97 -17.05
CA LYS A 64 -14.05 -6.59 -18.47
C LYS A 64 -14.57 -5.19 -18.79
N LYS A 65 -15.65 -4.75 -18.14
CA LYS A 65 -16.21 -3.39 -18.34
C LYS A 65 -15.31 -2.34 -17.70
N ILE A 66 -15.01 -2.52 -16.41
CA ILE A 66 -14.15 -1.63 -15.62
C ILE A 66 -13.31 -2.51 -14.71
N PRO A 67 -12.00 -2.65 -14.97
CA PRO A 67 -11.12 -3.51 -14.18
C PRO A 67 -11.10 -3.13 -12.69
N PHE A 68 -11.06 -4.14 -11.82
CA PHE A 68 -10.81 -3.98 -10.40
C PHE A 68 -9.32 -3.79 -10.14
N ASP A 69 -9.00 -3.00 -9.12
CA ASP A 69 -7.61 -2.77 -8.69
C ASP A 69 -7.09 -3.95 -7.88
N VAL A 70 -7.95 -4.50 -7.02
CA VAL A 70 -7.64 -5.64 -6.13
C VAL A 70 -8.75 -6.67 -6.23
N VAL A 71 -8.38 -7.93 -6.26
CA VAL A 71 -9.30 -9.07 -6.25
C VAL A 71 -8.88 -10.05 -5.16
N PHE A 72 -9.78 -10.30 -4.22
CA PHE A 72 -9.70 -11.42 -3.29
C PHE A 72 -10.47 -12.59 -3.89
N LEU A 73 -9.78 -13.69 -4.17
CA LEU A 73 -10.30 -14.75 -5.03
C LEU A 73 -10.15 -16.11 -4.39
N ASP A 74 -11.26 -16.82 -4.21
CA ASP A 74 -11.18 -18.25 -3.86
C ASP A 74 -10.71 -19.06 -5.06
N ILE A 75 -9.91 -20.09 -4.78
CA ILE A 75 -9.47 -21.04 -5.81
C ILE A 75 -10.53 -22.11 -6.05
N VAL A 76 -11.18 -22.58 -4.99
CA VAL A 76 -12.14 -23.69 -5.08
C VAL A 76 -13.56 -23.14 -5.18
N MET A 77 -14.04 -23.01 -6.41
CA MET A 77 -15.41 -22.58 -6.70
C MET A 77 -16.05 -23.53 -7.73
N PRO A 78 -17.38 -23.75 -7.67
CA PRO A 78 -18.10 -24.46 -8.71
C PRO A 78 -17.95 -23.77 -10.08
N ASP A 79 -18.13 -24.50 -11.15
CA ASP A 79 -18.19 -24.08 -12.55
C ASP A 79 -16.86 -23.53 -13.11
N MET A 80 -16.22 -22.58 -12.43
CA MET A 80 -14.96 -21.96 -12.85
C MET A 80 -14.07 -21.77 -11.62
N ASN A 81 -12.94 -22.46 -11.58
CA ASN A 81 -11.99 -22.32 -10.48
C ASN A 81 -11.25 -20.97 -10.51
N GLY A 82 -10.69 -20.56 -9.35
CA GLY A 82 -10.02 -19.29 -9.22
C GLY A 82 -8.79 -19.12 -10.12
N PHE A 83 -8.12 -20.18 -10.53
CA PHE A 83 -6.98 -20.09 -11.45
C PHE A 83 -7.43 -19.75 -12.87
N GLU A 84 -8.56 -20.29 -13.32
CA GLU A 84 -9.15 -19.91 -14.61
C GLU A 84 -9.59 -18.45 -14.61
N VAL A 85 -10.16 -17.99 -13.50
CA VAL A 85 -10.49 -16.56 -13.29
C VAL A 85 -9.22 -15.72 -13.33
N ALA A 86 -8.17 -16.09 -12.59
CA ALA A 86 -6.91 -15.37 -12.53
C ALA A 86 -6.23 -15.28 -13.91
N LYS A 87 -6.26 -16.36 -14.70
CA LYS A 87 -5.76 -16.38 -16.08
C LYS A 87 -6.48 -15.35 -16.96
N GLN A 88 -7.81 -15.24 -16.83
CA GLN A 88 -8.58 -14.25 -17.57
C GLN A 88 -8.30 -12.83 -17.07
N ILE A 89 -8.17 -12.60 -15.75
CA ILE A 89 -7.75 -11.31 -15.21
C ILE A 89 -6.42 -10.88 -15.85
N ARG A 90 -5.41 -11.75 -15.90
CA ARG A 90 -4.11 -11.43 -16.48
C ARG A 90 -4.17 -11.09 -17.96
N SER A 91 -5.09 -11.70 -18.71
CA SER A 91 -5.30 -11.36 -20.12
C SER A 91 -5.98 -10.00 -20.32
N ILE A 92 -6.80 -9.55 -19.37
CA ILE A 92 -7.53 -8.27 -19.41
C ILE A 92 -6.67 -7.14 -18.85
N ASN A 93 -6.13 -7.33 -17.66
CA ASN A 93 -5.34 -6.33 -16.93
C ASN A 93 -4.24 -6.98 -16.08
N SER A 94 -2.99 -6.88 -16.52
CA SER A 94 -1.84 -7.42 -15.81
C SER A 94 -1.55 -6.72 -14.47
N LYS A 95 -2.16 -5.54 -14.21
CA LYS A 95 -1.89 -4.71 -13.01
C LYS A 95 -2.82 -5.00 -11.84
N THR A 96 -3.90 -5.76 -12.05
CA THR A 96 -4.81 -6.13 -10.96
C THR A 96 -4.06 -6.94 -9.91
N TYR A 97 -4.14 -6.53 -8.65
CA TYR A 97 -3.57 -7.29 -7.54
C TYR A 97 -4.49 -8.46 -7.21
N ILE A 98 -4.01 -9.68 -7.43
CA ILE A 98 -4.72 -10.91 -7.10
C ILE A 98 -4.25 -11.40 -5.73
N ILE A 99 -5.16 -11.59 -4.80
CA ILE A 99 -4.94 -12.18 -3.49
C ILE A 99 -5.81 -13.42 -3.41
N PHE A 100 -5.19 -14.60 -3.38
CA PHE A 100 -5.95 -15.83 -3.22
C PHE A 100 -6.34 -16.03 -1.77
N ILE A 101 -7.59 -16.46 -1.52
CA ILE A 101 -8.11 -16.84 -0.20
C ILE A 101 -8.72 -18.24 -0.36
N THR A 102 -8.09 -19.30 0.15
CA THR A 102 -8.55 -20.67 -0.08
C THR A 102 -8.20 -21.61 1.05
N THR A 103 -8.94 -22.72 1.13
CA THR A 103 -8.60 -23.88 2.00
C THR A 103 -7.44 -24.70 1.46
N GLU A 104 -7.20 -24.66 0.15
CA GLU A 104 -6.23 -25.52 -0.54
C GLU A 104 -4.82 -24.91 -0.54
N VAL A 105 -4.13 -25.01 0.59
CA VAL A 105 -2.77 -24.47 0.75
C VAL A 105 -1.75 -25.13 -0.18
N GLY A 106 -1.99 -26.38 -0.57
CA GLY A 106 -1.12 -27.10 -1.51
C GLY A 106 -1.02 -26.48 -2.90
N LEU A 107 -2.01 -25.66 -3.29
CA LEU A 107 -2.06 -25.01 -4.59
C LEU A 107 -1.27 -23.67 -4.68
N VAL A 108 -0.54 -23.29 -3.62
CA VAL A 108 0.26 -22.06 -3.61
C VAL A 108 1.28 -22.03 -4.74
N ILE A 109 1.95 -23.15 -5.01
CA ILE A 109 2.97 -23.24 -6.07
C ILE A 109 2.33 -23.02 -7.44
N ASP A 110 1.20 -23.67 -7.71
CA ASP A 110 0.48 -23.54 -8.98
C ASP A 110 -0.06 -22.12 -9.21
N SER A 111 -0.31 -21.40 -8.11
CA SER A 111 -0.78 -20.01 -8.17
C SER A 111 0.28 -19.02 -8.69
N LEU A 112 1.58 -19.35 -8.62
CA LEU A 112 2.68 -18.46 -9.02
C LEU A 112 2.63 -18.07 -10.49
N ASP A 113 2.10 -18.93 -11.36
CA ASP A 113 1.92 -18.65 -12.79
C ASP A 113 1.03 -17.43 -13.05
N PHE A 114 0.16 -17.10 -12.10
CA PHE A 114 -0.75 -15.96 -12.19
C PHE A 114 -0.20 -14.70 -11.51
N GLN A 115 1.04 -14.73 -11.01
CA GLN A 115 1.72 -13.63 -10.32
C GLN A 115 0.82 -13.00 -9.23
N PRO A 116 0.36 -13.79 -8.24
CA PRO A 116 -0.46 -13.27 -7.17
C PRO A 116 0.33 -12.27 -6.33
N PHE A 117 -0.36 -11.26 -5.82
CA PHE A 117 0.23 -10.37 -4.84
C PHE A 117 0.45 -11.07 -3.50
N HIS A 118 -0.53 -11.91 -3.10
CA HIS A 118 -0.44 -12.68 -1.85
C HIS A 118 -1.39 -13.87 -1.86
N PHE A 119 -1.23 -14.70 -0.82
CA PHE A 119 -2.04 -15.88 -0.56
C PHE A 119 -2.47 -15.90 0.91
N ILE A 120 -3.77 -16.09 1.17
CA ILE A 120 -4.35 -16.18 2.51
C ILE A 120 -5.00 -17.55 2.67
N PRO A 121 -4.50 -18.44 3.54
CA PRO A 121 -5.19 -19.68 3.84
C PRO A 121 -6.48 -19.42 4.62
N LYS A 122 -7.59 -20.02 4.20
CA LYS A 122 -8.83 -20.03 4.97
C LYS A 122 -8.62 -20.84 6.26
N GLY A 123 -9.03 -20.27 7.38
CA GLY A 123 -8.91 -20.87 8.70
C GLY A 123 -9.99 -20.32 9.63
N SER A 124 -9.70 -20.20 10.94
CA SER A 124 -10.60 -19.48 11.83
C SER A 124 -10.69 -18.00 11.44
N THR A 125 -11.80 -17.36 11.80
CA THR A 125 -12.02 -15.93 11.50
C THR A 125 -10.93 -15.02 12.05
N SER A 126 -10.35 -15.37 13.22
CA SER A 126 -9.22 -14.62 13.80
C SER A 126 -7.97 -14.71 12.91
N VAL A 127 -7.64 -15.91 12.42
CA VAL A 127 -6.49 -16.11 11.54
C VAL A 127 -6.66 -15.35 10.22
N ILE A 128 -7.85 -15.38 9.62
CA ILE A 128 -8.13 -14.64 8.39
C ILE A 128 -8.00 -13.13 8.64
N LYS A 129 -8.52 -12.61 9.77
CA LYS A 129 -8.40 -11.19 10.13
C LYS A 129 -6.95 -10.73 10.22
N ASP A 130 -6.12 -11.49 10.93
CA ASP A 130 -4.69 -11.15 11.11
C ASP A 130 -3.95 -11.17 9.77
N ARG A 131 -4.26 -12.17 8.93
CA ARG A 131 -3.68 -12.28 7.58
C ARG A 131 -4.15 -11.17 6.64
N LEU A 132 -5.44 -10.81 6.67
CA LEU A 132 -5.97 -9.69 5.90
C LEU A 132 -5.30 -8.38 6.27
N ASP A 133 -5.12 -8.10 7.57
CA ASP A 133 -4.45 -6.88 8.03
C ASP A 133 -3.04 -6.79 7.48
N HIS A 134 -2.27 -7.87 7.61
CA HIS A 134 -0.92 -7.96 7.09
C HIS A 134 -0.84 -7.77 5.56
N VAL A 135 -1.72 -8.44 4.81
CA VAL A 135 -1.75 -8.36 3.34
C VAL A 135 -2.17 -6.98 2.87
N ILE A 136 -3.14 -6.34 3.56
CA ILE A 136 -3.56 -4.99 3.23
C ILE A 136 -2.45 -3.97 3.56
N ASP A 137 -1.71 -4.14 4.66
CA ASP A 137 -0.53 -3.31 4.95
C ASP A 137 0.53 -3.41 3.84
N LYS A 138 0.86 -4.63 3.41
CA LYS A 138 1.76 -4.86 2.27
C LYS A 138 1.26 -4.17 1.00
N LEU A 139 -0.04 -4.31 0.70
CA LEU A 139 -0.65 -3.72 -0.48
C LEU A 139 -0.57 -2.19 -0.45
N VAL A 140 -0.90 -1.58 0.69
CA VAL A 140 -0.84 -0.12 0.87
C VAL A 140 0.58 0.40 0.69
N ILE A 141 1.57 -0.27 1.27
CA ILE A 141 2.99 0.07 1.09
C ILE A 141 3.36 -0.05 -0.40
N HIS A 142 2.98 -1.15 -1.05
CA HIS A 142 3.30 -1.37 -2.46
C HIS A 142 2.68 -0.32 -3.39
N LEU A 143 1.42 0.04 -3.18
CA LEU A 143 0.73 1.10 -3.91
C LEU A 143 1.37 2.46 -3.70
N SER A 144 1.85 2.73 -2.49
CA SER A 144 2.50 3.99 -2.11
C SER A 144 3.83 4.20 -2.80
N VAL A 145 4.56 3.12 -3.02
CA VAL A 145 5.84 3.11 -3.76
C VAL A 145 5.63 3.46 -5.23
N SER A 146 4.47 3.08 -5.79
CA SER A 146 4.18 3.26 -7.21
C SER A 146 3.73 4.68 -7.59
N SER A 147 3.40 5.53 -6.61
CA SER A 147 2.86 6.89 -6.83
C SER A 147 3.92 7.95 -6.59
N LYS A 148 4.30 8.71 -7.63
CA LYS A 148 5.21 9.85 -7.46
C LYS A 148 4.55 10.96 -6.63
N ILE A 149 5.33 11.57 -5.74
CA ILE A 149 4.92 12.73 -4.95
C ILE A 149 5.13 13.99 -5.78
N GLU A 150 4.08 14.80 -5.91
CA GLU A 150 4.17 16.11 -6.53
C GLU A 150 4.64 17.14 -5.51
N LEU A 151 5.79 17.75 -5.75
CA LEU A 151 6.39 18.80 -4.95
C LEU A 151 6.22 20.15 -5.68
N PRO A 152 5.51 21.12 -5.09
CA PRO A 152 5.36 22.44 -5.69
C PRO A 152 6.68 23.20 -5.63
N LEU A 153 7.11 23.71 -6.78
CA LEU A 153 8.29 24.55 -6.91
C LEU A 153 7.87 26.01 -7.21
N PRO A 154 8.79 26.99 -7.05
CA PRO A 154 8.54 28.37 -7.43
C PRO A 154 8.06 28.50 -8.89
N TYR A 155 7.34 29.61 -9.15
CA TYR A 155 6.80 29.94 -10.48
C TYR A 155 5.80 28.93 -11.07
N GLY A 156 5.00 28.28 -10.21
CA GLY A 156 3.95 27.34 -10.65
C GLY A 156 4.48 26.03 -11.25
N LYS A 157 5.76 25.73 -11.08
CA LYS A 157 6.36 24.46 -11.50
C LYS A 157 6.10 23.38 -10.47
N SER A 158 6.10 22.14 -10.90
CA SER A 158 6.04 20.96 -10.03
C SER A 158 7.16 20.00 -10.36
N LYS A 159 7.71 19.34 -9.35
CA LYS A 159 8.65 18.22 -9.51
C LYS A 159 8.01 16.94 -8.97
N TYR A 160 7.99 15.90 -9.78
CA TYR A 160 7.47 14.59 -9.39
C TYR A 160 8.63 13.72 -8.91
N VAL A 161 8.58 13.32 -7.64
CA VAL A 161 9.64 12.55 -6.97
C VAL A 161 9.10 11.18 -6.60
N ASP A 162 9.88 10.14 -6.89
CA ASP A 162 9.60 8.81 -6.39
C ASP A 162 9.81 8.78 -4.87
N PRO A 163 8.79 8.37 -4.08
CA PRO A 163 8.92 8.24 -2.63
C PRO A 163 10.13 7.41 -2.20
N MET A 164 10.49 6.40 -3.02
CA MET A 164 11.63 5.53 -2.75
C MET A 164 12.99 6.22 -2.86
N ASN A 165 13.04 7.37 -3.51
CA ASN A 165 14.28 8.16 -3.61
C ASN A 165 14.42 9.17 -2.48
N ILE A 166 13.40 9.36 -1.63
CA ILE A 166 13.45 10.29 -0.49
C ILE A 166 13.97 9.54 0.73
N LEU A 167 15.09 10.00 1.28
CA LEU A 167 15.67 9.47 2.53
C LEU A 167 14.88 9.99 3.73
N TYR A 168 14.74 11.29 3.82
CA TYR A 168 13.99 11.97 4.86
C TYR A 168 13.61 13.38 4.43
N VAL A 169 12.72 14.00 5.18
CA VAL A 169 12.26 15.37 4.97
C VAL A 169 12.55 16.17 6.23
N MET A 170 13.06 17.39 6.08
CA MET A 170 13.39 18.24 7.22
C MET A 170 12.88 19.67 7.06
N SER A 171 12.57 20.32 8.19
CA SER A 171 12.28 21.75 8.21
C SER A 171 13.57 22.57 8.23
N SER A 172 13.64 23.60 7.40
CA SER A 172 14.80 24.53 7.30
C SER A 172 14.27 25.97 7.13
N ALA A 173 14.17 26.72 8.21
CA ALA A 173 13.58 28.06 8.25
C ALA A 173 12.15 28.07 7.65
N ASN A 174 11.96 28.75 6.52
CA ASN A 174 10.67 28.86 5.81
C ASN A 174 10.52 27.82 4.70
N TYR A 175 11.37 26.80 4.68
CA TYR A 175 11.38 25.75 3.67
C TYR A 175 11.29 24.36 4.31
N VAL A 176 10.79 23.43 3.52
CA VAL A 176 10.88 22.01 3.74
C VAL A 176 11.87 21.45 2.73
N GLU A 177 12.86 20.71 3.20
CA GLU A 177 13.91 20.11 2.40
C GLU A 177 13.69 18.60 2.30
N PHE A 178 13.60 18.10 1.09
CA PHE A 178 13.52 16.68 0.76
C PHE A 178 14.92 16.18 0.41
N ILE A 179 15.50 15.38 1.25
CA ILE A 179 16.85 14.81 1.08
C ILE A 179 16.72 13.51 0.30
N LEU A 180 17.32 13.45 -0.89
CA LEU A 180 17.19 12.31 -1.80
C LEU A 180 18.40 11.38 -1.70
N PHE A 181 18.18 10.13 -2.08
CA PHE A 181 19.21 9.08 -2.11
C PHE A 181 20.39 9.44 -3.03
N ASN A 182 20.14 10.15 -4.13
CA ASN A 182 21.16 10.62 -5.07
C ASN A 182 21.91 11.88 -4.59
N LYS A 183 21.80 12.23 -3.32
CA LYS A 183 22.38 13.44 -2.68
C LYS A 183 21.77 14.77 -3.16
N GLU A 184 20.74 14.75 -3.97
CA GLU A 184 20.00 15.96 -4.33
C GLU A 184 19.13 16.40 -3.14
N THR A 185 18.98 17.72 -2.96
CA THR A 185 18.04 18.32 -2.02
C THR A 185 17.03 19.17 -2.78
N ILE A 186 15.75 18.87 -2.57
CA ILE A 186 14.66 19.67 -3.16
C ILE A 186 14.07 20.53 -2.05
N ARG A 187 14.05 21.85 -2.28
CA ARG A 187 13.51 22.82 -1.33
C ARG A 187 12.13 23.28 -1.76
N VAL A 188 11.16 23.13 -0.87
CA VAL A 188 9.77 23.56 -1.06
C VAL A 188 9.45 24.61 0.00
N ARG A 189 8.90 25.74 -0.41
CA ARG A 189 8.48 26.79 0.54
C ARG A 189 7.24 26.31 1.31
N GLY A 190 7.28 26.34 2.63
CA GLY A 190 6.20 25.88 3.48
C GLY A 190 6.68 25.34 4.82
N LYS A 191 5.78 24.74 5.58
CA LYS A 191 6.06 24.12 6.88
C LYS A 191 5.98 22.61 6.78
N LEU A 192 6.71 21.90 7.64
CA LEU A 192 6.73 20.43 7.65
C LEU A 192 5.33 19.82 7.82
N PRO A 193 4.44 20.32 8.71
CA PRO A 193 3.08 19.81 8.82
C PRO A 193 2.25 19.89 7.53
N ASP A 194 2.49 20.88 6.67
CA ASP A 194 1.79 21.04 5.39
C ASP A 194 2.18 19.95 4.37
N MET A 195 3.30 19.28 4.60
CA MET A 195 3.81 18.20 3.75
C MET A 195 3.39 16.81 4.19
N ILE A 196 2.97 16.64 5.45
CA ILE A 196 2.59 15.32 6.01
C ILE A 196 1.50 14.66 5.17
N GLY A 197 0.45 15.38 4.79
CA GLY A 197 -0.65 14.86 3.97
C GLY A 197 -0.27 14.44 2.55
N ARG A 198 0.97 14.76 2.11
CA ARG A 198 1.51 14.34 0.80
C ARG A 198 2.39 13.10 0.90
N LEU A 199 2.79 12.73 2.12
CA LEU A 199 3.66 11.60 2.42
C LEU A 199 2.83 10.43 2.93
N ASN A 200 3.08 9.25 2.40
CA ASN A 200 2.35 8.08 2.86
C ASN A 200 2.79 7.66 4.26
N PRO A 201 1.88 7.59 5.26
CA PRO A 201 2.22 7.27 6.64
C PRO A 201 2.68 5.81 6.86
N TYR A 202 2.56 4.94 5.85
CA TYR A 202 3.07 3.58 5.88
C TYR A 202 4.55 3.46 5.51
N ILE A 203 5.11 4.53 4.91
CA ILE A 203 6.52 4.59 4.52
C ILE A 203 7.23 5.68 5.30
N PHE A 204 6.55 6.81 5.54
CA PHE A 204 7.11 7.98 6.20
C PHE A 204 6.57 8.12 7.61
N CYS A 205 7.44 8.42 8.56
CA CYS A 205 7.07 8.65 9.95
C CYS A 205 7.76 9.89 10.51
N GLU A 206 7.01 10.71 11.25
CA GLU A 206 7.58 11.80 12.02
C GLU A 206 8.33 11.23 13.23
N ILE A 207 9.58 11.63 13.38
CA ILE A 207 10.42 11.29 14.54
C ILE A 207 10.76 12.50 15.40
N HIS A 208 10.53 13.69 14.85
CA HIS A 208 10.82 14.97 15.48
C HIS A 208 9.98 16.07 14.81
N ASN A 209 9.70 17.19 15.50
CA ASN A 209 9.04 18.36 14.91
C ASN A 209 9.78 18.95 13.69
N ARG A 210 11.02 18.52 13.45
CA ARG A 210 11.86 18.92 12.32
C ARG A 210 12.11 17.82 11.31
N PHE A 211 11.77 16.57 11.60
CA PHE A 211 12.15 15.42 10.76
C PHE A 211 11.00 14.44 10.52
N ILE A 212 10.82 14.09 9.25
CA ILE A 212 10.02 12.94 8.80
C ILE A 212 10.97 12.00 8.07
N VAL A 213 11.10 10.76 8.52
CA VAL A 213 11.98 9.76 7.92
C VAL A 213 11.23 8.81 7.00
N ASN A 214 11.88 8.37 5.94
CA ASN A 214 11.44 7.23 5.17
C ASN A 214 11.97 5.97 5.87
N MET A 215 11.06 5.16 6.40
CA MET A 215 11.41 3.97 7.18
C MET A 215 12.20 2.92 6.37
N LYS A 216 12.02 2.91 5.05
CA LYS A 216 12.81 2.05 4.15
C LYS A 216 14.32 2.37 4.19
N HIS A 217 14.66 3.62 4.41
CA HIS A 217 16.05 4.10 4.37
C HIS A 217 16.69 4.26 5.74
N ILE A 218 16.09 3.66 6.77
CA ILE A 218 16.70 3.56 8.09
C ILE A 218 17.69 2.42 8.09
N LYS A 219 18.95 2.73 8.43
CA LYS A 219 20.04 1.76 8.60
C LYS A 219 20.05 1.16 10.01
N LYS A 220 19.83 2.00 11.03
CA LYS A 220 19.81 1.62 12.45
C LYS A 220 18.84 2.51 13.20
N VAL A 221 18.10 1.92 14.15
CA VAL A 221 17.36 2.65 15.18
C VAL A 221 18.01 2.38 16.52
N ASP A 222 18.19 3.41 17.32
CA ASP A 222 18.60 3.32 18.70
C ASP A 222 17.57 3.99 19.59
N PHE A 223 16.70 3.18 20.18
CA PHE A 223 15.65 3.67 21.07
C PHE A 223 16.17 4.04 22.46
N SER A 224 17.36 3.57 22.86
CA SER A 224 17.99 3.93 24.12
C SER A 224 18.53 5.35 24.07
N ASP A 225 19.25 5.66 23.01
CA ASP A 225 19.85 6.97 22.79
C ASP A 225 18.97 7.91 21.95
N ASN A 226 17.77 7.45 21.55
CA ASN A 226 16.75 8.20 20.81
C ASN A 226 17.27 8.82 19.49
N PHE A 227 17.86 7.99 18.62
CA PHE A 227 18.23 8.43 17.28
C PHE A 227 17.99 7.34 16.23
N VAL A 228 17.90 7.76 14.97
CA VAL A 228 17.99 6.92 13.79
C VAL A 228 19.21 7.27 12.98
N THR A 229 19.86 6.27 12.39
CA THR A 229 20.90 6.45 11.38
C THR A 229 20.31 6.12 10.03
N MET A 230 20.39 7.04 9.09
CA MET A 230 19.94 6.85 7.72
C MET A 230 21.00 6.14 6.87
N TYR A 231 20.62 5.56 5.72
CA TYR A 231 21.58 4.88 4.83
C TYR A 231 22.68 5.78 4.27
N ASN A 232 22.48 7.10 4.20
CA ASN A 232 23.52 8.07 3.81
C ASN A 232 24.47 8.44 4.95
N GLY A 233 24.25 7.89 6.15
CA GLY A 233 25.07 8.13 7.35
C GLY A 233 24.55 9.27 8.25
N ASP A 234 23.52 10.01 7.85
CA ASP A 234 22.96 11.07 8.69
C ASP A 234 22.34 10.48 9.95
N ILE A 235 22.56 11.15 11.08
CA ILE A 235 22.00 10.79 12.40
C ILE A 235 20.92 11.82 12.76
N LEU A 236 19.72 11.34 12.97
CA LEU A 236 18.54 12.17 13.27
C LEU A 236 17.97 11.80 14.63
N ASN A 237 17.76 12.79 15.48
CA ASN A 237 17.23 12.59 16.83
C ASN A 237 15.72 12.29 16.82
N ILE A 238 15.30 11.35 17.64
CA ILE A 238 13.90 11.05 17.94
C ILE A 238 13.51 11.89 19.16
N SER A 239 12.50 12.74 19.04
CA SER A 239 12.01 13.46 20.20
C SER A 239 11.05 12.61 21.03
N ARG A 240 11.00 12.85 22.34
CA ARG A 240 10.19 12.06 23.28
C ARG A 240 8.73 11.97 22.89
N SER A 241 8.15 13.05 22.38
CA SER A 241 6.74 13.11 21.97
C SER A 241 6.40 12.30 20.72
N PHE A 242 7.40 11.89 19.92
CA PHE A 242 7.20 11.11 18.71
C PHE A 242 7.65 9.65 18.85
N LYS A 243 8.35 9.30 19.95
CA LYS A 243 8.99 8.00 20.11
C LYS A 243 8.00 6.83 20.02
N ASP A 244 6.92 6.88 20.79
CA ASP A 244 5.95 5.78 20.84
C ASP A 244 5.26 5.57 19.49
N ASN A 245 4.86 6.66 18.84
CA ASN A 245 4.25 6.61 17.51
C ASN A 245 5.23 6.08 16.44
N PHE A 246 6.50 6.49 16.53
CA PHE A 246 7.54 6.01 15.62
C PHE A 246 7.81 4.52 15.82
N GLU A 247 7.94 4.06 17.07
CA GLU A 247 8.17 2.65 17.39
C GLU A 247 7.05 1.76 16.86
N GLN A 248 5.79 2.15 17.08
CA GLN A 248 4.64 1.43 16.54
C GLN A 248 4.63 1.40 15.01
N SER A 249 4.89 2.54 14.37
CA SER A 249 4.91 2.66 12.91
C SER A 249 6.04 1.87 12.28
N TYR A 250 7.22 1.89 12.90
CA TYR A 250 8.39 1.17 12.42
C TYR A 250 8.23 -0.35 12.59
N ASN A 251 7.67 -0.82 13.72
CA ASN A 251 7.37 -2.23 13.92
C ASN A 251 6.33 -2.73 12.92
N ARG A 252 5.26 -1.95 12.64
CA ARG A 252 4.28 -2.27 11.59
C ARG A 252 4.97 -2.35 10.23
N TYR A 253 5.85 -1.40 9.90
CA TYR A 253 6.62 -1.39 8.66
C TYR A 253 7.47 -2.64 8.52
N LEU A 254 8.22 -3.05 9.56
CA LEU A 254 9.04 -4.26 9.53
C LEU A 254 8.23 -5.53 9.30
N ARG A 255 7.10 -5.69 10.01
CA ARG A 255 6.19 -6.84 9.84
C ARG A 255 5.64 -6.98 8.42
N SER A 256 5.57 -5.90 7.64
CA SER A 256 5.09 -5.97 6.26
C SER A 256 6.05 -6.70 5.32
N PHE A 257 7.25 -7.07 5.76
CA PHE A 257 8.25 -7.84 4.98
C PHE A 257 8.39 -9.28 5.47
N GLU A 258 7.77 -9.64 6.58
CA GLU A 258 7.63 -11.03 7.05
C GLU A 258 6.50 -11.75 6.32
#